data_3cc210ec47952dc40a992f618f18430f
#
_entry.id   3cc210ec47952dc40a992f618f18430f
#
_cell.length_a   1.000
_cell.length_b   1.000
_cell.length_c   1.000
_cell.angle_alpha   90.00
_cell.angle_beta   90.00
_cell.angle_gamma   90.00
#
_symmetry.space_group_name_H-M   'P 1'
#
loop_
_entity.id
_entity.type
_entity.pdbx_description
1 polymer ?
#
loop_
_entity_poly.entity_id
_entity_poly.type
_entity_poly.pdbx_seq_one_letter_code
_entity_poly.pdbx_strand_id
1 'polypeptide(L)'
;MRRPVLPGDVSAVARALLAVPQDCRLSLCRRIFGGAAEAAAHCGVLGRLHPVWGDGSLSAAARRYDLSCEPFLDDPDYLSCTRLVLRELASAAGGRLEAPAP
;
A
#
# COMPACT_ATOMS: atom_id res chain seq x y z
N MET A 1 7.25 -12.82 -6.76
CA MET A 1 6.72 -13.36 -5.50
C MET A 1 6.17 -12.25 -4.65
N ARG A 2 5.02 -12.49 -4.05
CA ARG A 2 4.39 -11.47 -3.24
C ARG A 2 4.96 -11.43 -1.85
N ARG A 3 5.14 -10.22 -1.36
CA ARG A 3 5.52 -10.07 0.03
C ARG A 3 4.27 -10.05 0.89
N PRO A 4 4.29 -10.67 2.07
CA PRO A 4 3.18 -10.57 3.00
C PRO A 4 3.00 -9.12 3.44
N VAL A 5 1.76 -8.73 3.70
CA VAL A 5 1.43 -7.39 4.17
C VAL A 5 1.37 -7.41 5.69
N LEU A 6 2.12 -6.53 6.31
CA LEU A 6 2.22 -6.42 7.75
C LEU A 6 1.52 -5.13 8.21
N PRO A 7 1.18 -5.05 9.51
CA PRO A 7 0.56 -3.81 10.03
C PRO A 7 1.38 -2.55 9.73
N GLY A 8 2.71 -2.64 9.75
CA GLY A 8 3.56 -1.51 9.42
C GLY A 8 3.44 -1.06 7.98
N ASP A 9 3.12 -1.98 7.06
CA ASP A 9 2.86 -1.63 5.67
C ASP A 9 1.60 -0.77 5.56
N VAL A 10 0.55 -1.18 6.25
CA VAL A 10 -0.71 -0.42 6.25
C VAL A 10 -0.49 0.97 6.82
N SER A 11 0.23 1.06 7.93
CA SER A 11 0.54 2.33 8.58
C SER A 11 1.33 3.26 7.63
N ALA A 12 2.34 2.73 6.95
CA ALA A 12 3.15 3.53 6.04
C ALA A 12 2.30 4.10 4.90
N VAL A 13 1.45 3.28 4.29
CA VAL A 13 0.58 3.75 3.22
C VAL A 13 -0.41 4.78 3.74
N ALA A 14 -1.02 4.53 4.89
CA ALA A 14 -1.97 5.48 5.48
C ALA A 14 -1.31 6.83 5.75
N ARG A 15 -0.07 6.83 6.22
CA ARG A 15 0.67 8.06 6.47
C ARG A 15 0.98 8.83 5.18
N ALA A 16 1.23 8.11 4.09
CA ALA A 16 1.41 8.75 2.78
C ALA A 16 0.11 9.41 2.32
N LEU A 17 -1.02 8.73 2.52
CA LEU A 17 -2.33 9.28 2.15
C LEU A 17 -2.68 10.50 2.99
N LEU A 18 -2.30 10.47 4.27
CA LEU A 18 -2.58 11.58 5.16
C LEU A 18 -1.87 12.86 4.73
N ALA A 19 -0.76 12.74 4.04
CA ALA A 19 0.05 13.87 3.59
C ALA A 19 -0.49 14.53 2.33
N VAL A 20 -1.53 13.98 1.69
CA VAL A 20 -2.10 14.56 0.47
C VAL A 20 -3.56 14.94 0.69
N PRO A 21 -4.13 15.82 -0.18
CA PRO A 21 -5.53 16.18 -0.07
C PRO A 21 -6.44 14.96 -0.19
N GLN A 22 -7.60 15.06 0.45
CA GLN A 22 -8.54 13.95 0.54
C GLN A 22 -8.95 13.38 -0.82
N ASP A 23 -9.15 14.23 -1.80
CA ASP A 23 -9.57 13.80 -3.13
C ASP A 23 -8.46 13.13 -3.93
N CYS A 24 -7.23 13.16 -3.44
CA CYS A 24 -6.09 12.47 -4.08
C CYS A 24 -5.78 11.12 -3.46
N ARG A 25 -6.40 10.80 -2.33
CA ARG A 25 -5.99 9.64 -1.53
C ARG A 25 -6.24 8.31 -2.20
N LEU A 26 -7.39 8.13 -2.82
CA LEU A 26 -7.69 6.85 -3.48
C LEU A 26 -6.74 6.59 -4.63
N SER A 27 -6.50 7.61 -5.45
CA SER A 27 -5.59 7.51 -6.57
C SER A 27 -4.17 7.18 -6.10
N LEU A 28 -3.71 7.86 -5.05
CA LEU A 28 -2.38 7.60 -4.50
C LEU A 28 -2.28 6.20 -3.91
N CYS A 29 -3.32 5.75 -3.21
CA CYS A 29 -3.34 4.41 -2.63
C CYS A 29 -3.16 3.35 -3.72
N ARG A 30 -3.90 3.47 -4.79
CA ARG A 30 -3.82 2.54 -5.92
C ARG A 30 -2.47 2.58 -6.60
N ARG A 31 -1.89 3.76 -6.69
CA ARG A 31 -0.56 3.92 -7.27
C ARG A 31 0.51 3.23 -6.42
N ILE A 32 0.42 3.36 -5.10
CA ILE A 32 1.33 2.70 -4.18
C ILE A 32 1.19 1.18 -4.29
N PHE A 33 -0.02 0.67 -4.33
CA PHE A 33 -0.27 -0.76 -4.49
C PHE A 33 0.28 -1.27 -5.81
N GLY A 34 0.06 -0.52 -6.90
CA GLY A 34 0.58 -0.86 -8.22
C GLY A 34 2.09 -0.87 -8.25
N GLY A 35 2.72 0.12 -7.60
CA GLY A 35 4.18 0.20 -7.53
C GLY A 35 4.77 -0.96 -6.75
N ALA A 36 4.14 -1.35 -5.65
CA ALA A 36 4.59 -2.50 -4.87
C ALA A 36 4.50 -3.79 -5.69
N ALA A 37 3.42 -3.97 -6.42
CA ALA A 37 3.25 -5.15 -7.28
C ALA A 37 4.31 -5.18 -8.38
N GLU A 38 4.58 -4.05 -8.99
CA GLU A 38 5.61 -3.93 -10.01
C GLU A 38 6.98 -4.27 -9.47
N ALA A 39 7.29 -3.76 -8.27
CA ALA A 39 8.56 -4.05 -7.61
C ALA A 39 8.69 -5.52 -7.24
N ALA A 40 7.62 -6.13 -6.77
CA ALA A 40 7.64 -7.56 -6.44
C ALA A 40 7.93 -8.41 -7.67
N ALA A 41 7.32 -8.08 -8.80
CA ALA A 41 7.58 -8.79 -10.06
C ALA A 41 9.02 -8.58 -10.51
N HIS A 42 9.53 -7.35 -10.41
CA HIS A 42 10.90 -7.01 -10.78
C HIS A 42 11.92 -7.80 -9.93
N CYS A 43 11.71 -7.81 -8.62
CA CYS A 43 12.60 -8.54 -7.71
C CYS A 43 12.54 -10.04 -7.95
N GLY A 44 11.37 -10.57 -8.27
CA GLY A 44 11.19 -11.98 -8.55
C GLY A 44 11.92 -12.44 -9.80
N VAL A 45 12.00 -11.57 -10.80
CA VAL A 45 12.67 -11.90 -12.07
C VAL A 45 14.15 -11.62 -12.00
N LEU A 46 14.56 -10.47 -11.48
CA LEU A 46 15.94 -10.01 -11.57
C LEU A 46 16.76 -10.22 -10.30
N GLY A 47 16.11 -10.54 -9.19
CA GLY A 47 16.80 -10.70 -7.92
C GLY A 47 17.40 -9.43 -7.36
N ARG A 48 16.88 -8.27 -7.78
CA ARG A 48 17.34 -6.96 -7.31
C ARG A 48 16.18 -6.07 -6.98
N LEU A 49 16.46 -5.03 -6.21
CA LEU A 49 15.46 -4.02 -5.86
C LEU A 49 15.02 -3.26 -7.10
N HIS A 50 13.74 -2.92 -7.14
CA HIS A 50 13.22 -2.03 -8.17
C HIS A 50 13.79 -0.63 -7.92
N PRO A 51 14.27 0.07 -8.95
CA PRO A 51 14.92 1.38 -8.74
C PRO A 51 14.00 2.46 -8.19
N VAL A 52 12.70 2.33 -8.38
CA VAL A 52 11.73 3.33 -7.90
C VAL A 52 10.96 2.81 -6.69
N TRP A 53 10.46 1.57 -6.75
CA TRP A 53 9.49 1.06 -5.79
C TRP A 53 10.08 0.16 -4.71
N GLY A 54 11.34 -0.24 -4.84
CA GLY A 54 12.04 -0.97 -3.80
C GLY A 54 11.86 -2.46 -3.85
N ASP A 55 11.55 -3.08 -2.71
CA ASP A 55 11.61 -4.53 -2.54
C ASP A 55 10.28 -5.26 -2.76
N GLY A 56 9.24 -4.55 -3.12
CA GLY A 56 7.92 -5.14 -3.34
C GLY A 56 6.98 -5.01 -2.16
N SER A 57 7.46 -4.46 -1.03
CA SER A 57 6.58 -4.21 0.10
C SER A 57 5.81 -2.91 -0.10
N LEU A 58 4.64 -2.81 0.54
CA LEU A 58 3.88 -1.57 0.53
C LEU A 58 4.62 -0.45 1.25
N SER A 59 5.35 -0.78 2.30
CA SER A 59 6.16 0.21 3.02
C SER A 59 7.20 0.85 2.12
N ALA A 60 7.91 0.05 1.34
CA ALA A 60 8.92 0.57 0.43
C ALA A 60 8.30 1.47 -0.64
N ALA A 61 7.17 1.05 -1.20
CA ALA A 61 6.47 1.84 -2.20
C ALA A 61 5.93 3.15 -1.61
N ALA A 62 5.40 3.10 -0.39
CA ALA A 62 4.88 4.29 0.28
C ALA A 62 5.98 5.31 0.56
N ARG A 63 7.18 4.85 0.85
CA ARG A 63 8.31 5.74 1.16
C ARG A 63 8.82 6.51 -0.06
N ARG A 64 8.31 6.21 -1.22
CA ARG A 64 8.52 7.02 -2.41
C ARG A 64 7.92 8.42 -2.24
N TYR A 65 6.96 8.54 -1.33
CA TYR A 65 6.23 9.76 -1.05
C TYR A 65 6.52 10.25 0.35
N ASP A 66 6.15 11.49 0.65
CA ASP A 66 6.28 12.04 1.99
C ASP A 66 5.27 11.35 2.90
N LEU A 67 5.71 10.98 4.09
CA LEU A 67 4.86 10.36 5.09
C LEU A 67 4.62 11.35 6.22
N SER A 68 3.35 11.56 6.57
CA SER A 68 3.03 12.34 7.76
C SER A 68 3.47 11.61 9.01
N CYS A 69 3.66 12.35 10.10
CA CYS A 69 3.88 11.73 11.40
C CYS A 69 2.70 10.84 11.72
N GLU A 70 2.95 9.73 12.38
CA GLU A 70 1.90 8.78 12.70
C GLU A 70 1.06 9.32 13.86
N PRO A 71 -0.24 9.62 13.63
CA PRO A 71 -1.13 10.04 14.71
C PRO A 71 -1.54 8.86 15.56
N PHE A 72 -2.30 9.14 16.63
CA PHE A 72 -2.93 8.05 17.36
C PHE A 72 -3.99 7.41 16.48
N LEU A 73 -4.24 6.14 16.72
CA LEU A 73 -5.10 5.35 15.84
C LEU A 73 -6.55 5.85 15.84
N ASP A 74 -6.97 6.54 16.88
CA ASP A 74 -8.33 7.10 16.94
C ASP A 74 -8.46 8.50 16.32
N ASP A 75 -7.40 9.02 15.72
CA ASP A 75 -7.50 10.26 14.94
C ASP A 75 -8.41 10.00 13.73
N PRO A 76 -9.50 10.80 13.57
CA PRO A 76 -10.48 10.51 12.51
C PRO A 76 -9.92 10.53 11.11
N ASP A 77 -8.99 11.44 10.82
CA ASP A 77 -8.42 11.54 9.48
C ASP A 77 -7.50 10.36 9.20
N TYR A 78 -6.70 9.98 10.19
CA TYR A 78 -5.83 8.81 10.06
C TYR A 78 -6.64 7.51 9.93
N LEU A 79 -7.72 7.40 10.71
CA LEU A 79 -8.62 6.24 10.57
C LEU A 79 -9.23 6.17 9.18
N SER A 80 -9.61 7.30 8.62
CA SER A 80 -10.14 7.35 7.27
C SER A 80 -9.12 6.84 6.25
N CYS A 81 -7.87 7.26 6.38
CA CYS A 81 -6.80 6.80 5.51
C CYS A 81 -6.54 5.30 5.69
N THR A 82 -6.46 4.85 6.94
CA THR A 82 -6.24 3.43 7.26
C THR A 82 -7.37 2.57 6.68
N ARG A 83 -8.59 3.03 6.82
CA ARG A 83 -9.76 2.33 6.30
C ARG A 83 -9.71 2.20 4.78
N LEU A 84 -9.26 3.24 4.10
CA LEU A 84 -9.10 3.21 2.65
C LEU A 84 -8.05 2.17 2.25
N VAL A 85 -6.92 2.14 2.95
CA VAL A 85 -5.86 1.14 2.69
C VAL A 85 -6.39 -0.27 2.90
N LEU A 86 -7.08 -0.50 4.00
CA LEU A 86 -7.64 -1.83 4.30
C LEU A 86 -8.68 -2.25 3.27
N ARG A 87 -9.47 -1.30 2.79
CA ARG A 87 -10.47 -1.58 1.76
C ARG A 87 -9.80 -2.00 0.45
N GLU A 88 -8.77 -1.28 0.03
CA GLU A 88 -8.03 -1.63 -1.19
C GLU A 88 -7.32 -2.98 -1.03
N LEU A 89 -6.78 -3.23 0.15
CA LEU A 89 -6.14 -4.50 0.45
C LEU A 89 -7.13 -5.65 0.41
N ALA A 90 -8.29 -5.45 1.00
CA ALA A 90 -9.36 -6.47 1.00
C ALA A 90 -9.85 -6.76 -0.41
N SER A 91 -9.95 -5.73 -1.24
CA SER A 91 -10.35 -5.89 -2.63
C SER A 91 -9.34 -6.73 -3.40
N ALA A 92 -8.05 -6.46 -3.21
CA ALA A 92 -7.00 -7.24 -3.86
C ALA A 92 -6.97 -8.69 -3.37
N ALA A 93 -7.12 -8.88 -2.07
CA ALA A 93 -7.16 -10.23 -1.49
C ALA A 93 -8.46 -10.96 -1.86
N GLY A 94 -9.57 -10.21 -1.87
CA GLY A 94 -10.87 -10.78 -2.19
C GLY A 94 -10.94 -11.35 -3.59
N GLY A 95 -10.29 -10.68 -4.54
CA GLY A 95 -10.23 -11.17 -5.91
C GLY A 95 -9.61 -12.54 -6.02
N ARG A 96 -8.74 -12.90 -5.09
CA ARG A 96 -8.14 -14.24 -5.06
C ARG A 96 -8.94 -15.22 -4.24
N LEU A 97 -9.52 -14.73 -3.15
CA LEU A 97 -10.31 -15.58 -2.26
C LEU A 97 -11.64 -15.98 -2.91
N GLU A 98 -12.17 -15.10 -3.69
CA GLU A 98 -13.44 -15.32 -4.37
C GLU A 98 -13.30 -16.11 -5.65
N ALA A 99 -12.10 -16.21 -6.10
CA ALA A 99 -11.87 -17.00 -7.26
C ALA A 99 -12.02 -18.43 -6.90
N PRO A 100 -12.44 -19.10 -7.67
CA PRO A 100 -13.61 -18.99 -8.44
C PRO A 100 -14.65 -19.75 -7.78
N ALA A 101 -15.72 -19.14 -7.70
CA ALA A 101 -16.82 -19.94 -7.28
C ALA A 101 -16.89 -21.08 -8.25
N PRO A 102 -16.93 -22.21 -7.76
CA PRO A 102 -17.14 -23.36 -8.59
C PRO A 102 -18.47 -23.30 -9.31
#